data_7001dbec060a402d7a6feda86299b61b
#
_entry.id   7001dbec060a402d7a6feda86299b61b
#
_cell.length_a   1.000
_cell.length_b   1.000
_cell.length_c   1.000
_cell.angle_alpha   90.00
_cell.angle_beta   90.00
_cell.angle_gamma   90.00
#
_symmetry.space_group_name_H-M   'P 1'
#
loop_
_entity.id
_entity.type
_entity.pdbx_description
1 polymer ?
#
loop_
_entity_poly.entity_id
_entity_poly.type
_entity_poly.pdbx_seq_one_letter_code
_entity_poly.pdbx_strand_id
1 'polypeptide(L)'
;SSDLIFNDETRELQLPPDTVVEEIAVRRMKDMRELFRDSSDFEDEYPLYYMYNGIYRRAHKAIFKEQHIRYEYTILMPQSIHGEMMKAHGHIHGIHPVKKTRHMEAYEILQGTGFFELFTYKEQSIQVIMLKVKKGDYLIIPSDYYHLSINTGKDPFIFGDLIIEDANSEYGHLKEKKGAPVYVMEGAQGMPVFNINEHYQGYEIGITQLNAEDVPWDNPVDSIPLY
;
A
#
# COMPACT_ATOMS: atom_id res chain seq x y z
N SER A 1 -4.52 -9.54 -21.24
CA SER A 1 -4.95 -9.49 -19.85
C SER A 1 -6.47 -9.47 -19.80
N SER A 2 -7.09 -10.50 -19.27
CA SER A 2 -8.51 -10.43 -18.91
C SER A 2 -8.62 -9.39 -17.79
N ASP A 3 -9.46 -8.37 -17.97
CA ASP A 3 -9.71 -7.39 -16.92
C ASP A 3 -10.13 -8.13 -15.64
N LEU A 4 -9.51 -7.77 -14.51
CA LEU A 4 -9.96 -8.23 -13.21
C LEU A 4 -11.35 -7.62 -12.96
N ILE A 5 -12.30 -8.46 -12.57
CA ILE A 5 -13.65 -8.01 -12.26
C ILE A 5 -13.84 -8.19 -10.75
N PHE A 6 -13.99 -7.06 -10.06
CA PHE A 6 -14.40 -7.06 -8.67
C PHE A 6 -15.93 -6.86 -8.60
N ASN A 7 -16.62 -7.75 -7.91
CA ASN A 7 -18.04 -7.65 -7.71
C ASN A 7 -18.30 -6.83 -6.43
N ASP A 8 -18.88 -5.64 -6.59
CA ASP A 8 -19.13 -4.71 -5.49
C ASP A 8 -20.21 -5.23 -4.51
N GLU A 9 -21.13 -6.09 -4.97
CA GLU A 9 -22.20 -6.64 -4.14
C GLU A 9 -21.70 -7.79 -3.27
N THR A 10 -20.96 -8.74 -3.88
CA THR A 10 -20.40 -9.90 -3.15
C THR A 10 -19.07 -9.59 -2.47
N ARG A 11 -18.41 -8.49 -2.83
CA ARG A 11 -17.05 -8.13 -2.40
C ARG A 11 -16.00 -9.16 -2.79
N GLU A 12 -16.22 -9.82 -3.93
CA GLU A 12 -15.36 -10.88 -4.41
C GLU A 12 -14.68 -10.50 -5.74
N LEU A 13 -13.43 -10.90 -5.85
CA LEU A 13 -12.65 -10.78 -7.07
C LEU A 13 -12.86 -12.02 -7.95
N GLN A 14 -13.31 -11.83 -9.19
CA GLN A 14 -13.39 -12.92 -10.17
C GLN A 14 -12.00 -13.22 -10.71
N LEU A 15 -11.53 -14.41 -10.40
CA LEU A 15 -10.23 -14.90 -10.85
C LEU A 15 -10.42 -15.99 -11.91
N PRO A 16 -9.45 -16.14 -12.84
CA PRO A 16 -9.48 -17.25 -13.80
C PRO A 16 -9.55 -18.62 -13.10
N PRO A 17 -10.23 -19.62 -13.70
CA PRO A 17 -10.51 -20.90 -13.02
C PRO A 17 -9.31 -21.72 -12.56
N ASP A 18 -8.13 -21.50 -13.17
CA ASP A 18 -6.88 -22.17 -12.81
C ASP A 18 -6.07 -21.40 -11.73
N THR A 19 -6.59 -20.29 -11.24
CA THR A 19 -5.98 -19.50 -10.17
C THR A 19 -6.26 -20.13 -8.80
N VAL A 20 -5.23 -20.20 -7.99
CA VAL A 20 -5.30 -20.58 -6.58
C VAL A 20 -5.11 -19.33 -5.75
N VAL A 21 -5.91 -19.19 -4.68
CA VAL A 21 -5.74 -18.22 -3.60
C VAL A 21 -5.59 -19.03 -2.33
N GLU A 22 -4.54 -18.82 -1.58
CA GLU A 22 -4.31 -19.60 -0.35
C GLU A 22 -5.13 -19.09 0.82
N GLU A 23 -5.32 -17.76 0.90
CA GLU A 23 -6.11 -17.12 1.94
C GLU A 23 -6.81 -15.87 1.40
N ILE A 24 -8.05 -15.64 1.87
CA ILE A 24 -8.74 -14.37 1.71
C ILE A 24 -8.95 -13.78 3.11
N ALA A 25 -8.40 -12.60 3.33
CA ALA A 25 -8.47 -11.89 4.59
C ALA A 25 -9.14 -10.52 4.44
N VAL A 26 -9.76 -10.04 5.51
CA VAL A 26 -10.37 -8.71 5.57
C VAL A 26 -9.69 -7.91 6.68
N ARG A 27 -9.12 -6.77 6.33
CA ARG A 27 -8.63 -5.83 7.32
C ARG A 27 -9.82 -5.04 7.87
N ARG A 28 -9.94 -4.95 9.18
CA ARG A 28 -11.06 -4.32 9.86
C ARG A 28 -10.62 -3.11 10.68
N MET A 29 -11.58 -2.29 11.09
CA MET A 29 -11.32 -1.07 11.87
C MET A 29 -10.50 -1.38 13.13
N LYS A 30 -10.80 -2.43 13.88
CA LYS A 30 -10.04 -2.84 15.06
C LYS A 30 -8.52 -3.00 14.82
N ASP A 31 -8.13 -3.37 13.59
CA ASP A 31 -6.73 -3.59 13.23
C ASP A 31 -5.97 -2.29 12.94
N MET A 32 -6.71 -1.21 12.62
CA MET A 32 -6.16 0.04 12.08
C MET A 32 -6.69 1.30 12.75
N ARG A 33 -7.57 1.19 13.74
CA ARG A 33 -8.22 2.33 14.41
C ARG A 33 -7.25 3.45 14.76
N GLU A 34 -6.11 3.10 15.32
CA GLU A 34 -5.08 4.05 15.76
C GLU A 34 -4.37 4.77 14.61
N LEU A 35 -4.51 4.30 13.39
CA LEU A 35 -3.80 4.84 12.22
C LEU A 35 -4.60 5.91 11.49
N PHE A 36 -5.90 6.03 11.78
CA PHE A 36 -6.75 7.08 11.24
C PHE A 36 -6.73 8.30 12.17
N ARG A 37 -6.82 9.47 11.57
CA ARG A 37 -6.90 10.74 12.29
C ARG A 37 -8.10 10.77 13.24
N ASP A 38 -9.23 10.26 12.79
CA ASP A 38 -10.44 10.08 13.56
C ASP A 38 -11.20 8.84 13.06
N SER A 39 -11.58 7.96 13.98
CA SER A 39 -12.33 6.74 13.67
C SER A 39 -13.36 6.41 14.77
N SER A 40 -13.75 7.43 15.57
CA SER A 40 -14.51 7.28 16.81
C SER A 40 -15.85 6.58 16.63
N ASP A 41 -16.55 6.83 15.53
CA ASP A 41 -17.94 6.34 15.29
C ASP A 41 -18.00 5.01 14.53
N PHE A 42 -16.84 4.42 14.19
CA PHE A 42 -16.79 3.17 13.44
C PHE A 42 -16.69 1.96 14.38
N GLU A 43 -17.47 0.93 14.10
CA GLU A 43 -17.40 -0.33 14.84
C GLU A 43 -16.10 -1.09 14.53
N ASP A 44 -15.63 -1.89 15.49
CA ASP A 44 -14.39 -2.68 15.34
C ASP A 44 -14.42 -3.64 14.15
N GLU A 45 -15.57 -4.19 13.84
CA GLU A 45 -15.75 -5.13 12.71
C GLU A 45 -15.98 -4.46 11.36
N TYR A 46 -16.00 -3.12 11.29
CA TYR A 46 -16.15 -2.39 10.02
C TYR A 46 -15.04 -2.77 9.04
N PRO A 47 -15.38 -3.26 7.82
CA PRO A 47 -14.39 -3.71 6.85
C PRO A 47 -13.73 -2.51 6.17
N LEU A 48 -12.40 -2.49 6.15
CA LEU A 48 -11.60 -1.45 5.50
C LEU A 48 -11.14 -1.87 4.11
N TYR A 49 -10.52 -3.05 3.99
CA TYR A 49 -10.05 -3.57 2.71
C TYR A 49 -9.89 -5.09 2.72
N TYR A 50 -9.77 -5.65 1.52
CA TYR A 50 -9.68 -7.09 1.30
C TYR A 50 -8.28 -7.45 0.78
N MET A 51 -7.77 -8.59 1.21
CA MET A 51 -6.50 -9.15 0.80
C MET A 51 -6.69 -10.58 0.30
N TYR A 52 -6.09 -10.87 -0.85
CA TYR A 52 -6.03 -12.19 -1.44
C TYR A 52 -4.58 -12.62 -1.43
N ASN A 53 -4.22 -13.51 -0.51
CA ASN A 53 -2.84 -13.88 -0.23
C ASN A 53 -2.48 -15.19 -0.92
N GLY A 54 -1.23 -15.30 -1.39
CA GLY A 54 -0.71 -16.51 -2.02
C GLY A 54 -1.42 -16.84 -3.34
N ILE A 55 -1.39 -15.91 -4.28
CA ILE A 55 -2.04 -16.08 -5.59
C ILE A 55 -1.05 -16.65 -6.60
N TYR A 56 -1.44 -17.73 -7.27
CA TYR A 56 -0.67 -18.30 -8.38
C TYR A 56 -1.56 -19.11 -9.33
N ARG A 57 -1.11 -19.27 -10.57
CA ARG A 57 -1.68 -20.27 -11.47
C ARG A 57 -1.21 -21.65 -11.05
N ARG A 58 -2.08 -22.67 -11.09
CA ARG A 58 -1.73 -24.05 -10.70
C ARG A 58 -0.45 -24.55 -11.38
N ALA A 59 -0.26 -24.21 -12.65
CA ALA A 59 0.93 -24.58 -13.41
C ALA A 59 2.22 -23.89 -12.89
N HIS A 60 2.11 -22.77 -12.18
CA HIS A 60 3.25 -21.97 -11.72
C HIS A 60 3.62 -22.23 -10.25
N LYS A 61 2.88 -23.08 -9.55
CA LYS A 61 3.12 -23.36 -8.12
C LYS A 61 4.58 -23.71 -7.81
N ALA A 62 5.18 -24.54 -8.67
CA ALA A 62 6.57 -24.99 -8.48
C ALA A 62 7.55 -23.82 -8.56
N ILE A 63 7.35 -22.89 -9.51
CA ILE A 63 8.20 -21.71 -9.68
C ILE A 63 8.12 -20.81 -8.47
N PHE A 64 6.91 -20.50 -7.97
CA PHE A 64 6.71 -19.66 -6.77
C PHE A 64 7.42 -20.25 -5.55
N LYS A 65 7.27 -21.56 -5.35
CA LYS A 65 7.93 -22.27 -4.25
C LYS A 65 9.46 -22.30 -4.39
N GLU A 66 9.97 -22.56 -5.57
CA GLU A 66 11.41 -22.62 -5.85
C GLU A 66 12.09 -21.27 -5.68
N GLN A 67 11.42 -20.19 -6.11
CA GLN A 67 11.91 -18.82 -6.01
C GLN A 67 11.62 -18.17 -4.66
N HIS A 68 10.92 -18.84 -3.76
CA HIS A 68 10.49 -18.32 -2.46
C HIS A 68 9.80 -16.96 -2.58
N ILE A 69 8.88 -16.84 -3.54
CA ILE A 69 8.10 -15.61 -3.77
C ILE A 69 6.62 -15.87 -3.53
N ARG A 70 5.92 -14.83 -3.10
CA ARG A 70 4.46 -14.79 -3.05
C ARG A 70 3.94 -13.58 -3.79
N TYR A 71 2.73 -13.73 -4.32
CA TYR A 71 2.00 -12.68 -5.00
C TYR A 71 0.64 -12.54 -4.32
N GLU A 72 0.25 -11.30 -4.06
CA GLU A 72 -0.93 -10.97 -3.27
C GLU A 72 -1.72 -9.88 -3.98
N TYR A 73 -3.05 -9.79 -3.73
CA TYR A 73 -3.86 -8.66 -4.15
C TYR A 73 -4.41 -7.94 -2.94
N THR A 74 -4.38 -6.61 -2.99
CA THR A 74 -5.08 -5.75 -2.04
C THR A 74 -6.14 -4.93 -2.79
N ILE A 75 -7.32 -4.83 -2.20
CA ILE A 75 -8.48 -4.13 -2.74
C ILE A 75 -8.94 -3.09 -1.73
N LEU A 76 -8.61 -1.82 -1.99
CA LEU A 76 -9.08 -0.68 -1.20
C LEU A 76 -10.37 -0.13 -1.81
N MET A 77 -11.45 -0.12 -1.03
CA MET A 77 -12.73 0.41 -1.47
C MET A 77 -12.71 1.94 -1.57
N PRO A 78 -13.54 2.57 -2.43
CA PRO A 78 -13.62 4.02 -2.58
C PRO A 78 -14.47 4.64 -1.47
N GLN A 79 -13.98 4.60 -0.25
CA GLN A 79 -14.64 5.11 0.95
C GLN A 79 -13.67 5.96 1.77
N SER A 80 -14.19 6.75 2.69
CA SER A 80 -13.39 7.55 3.62
C SER A 80 -13.83 7.32 5.06
N ILE A 81 -12.93 7.54 6.00
CA ILE A 81 -13.14 7.49 7.43
C ILE A 81 -13.06 8.92 7.95
N HIS A 82 -14.20 9.53 8.29
CA HIS A 82 -14.31 10.95 8.66
C HIS A 82 -13.54 11.89 7.70
N GLY A 83 -13.67 11.62 6.39
CA GLY A 83 -13.02 12.40 5.34
C GLY A 83 -11.55 12.02 5.10
N GLU A 84 -10.94 11.14 5.86
CA GLU A 84 -9.64 10.56 5.51
C GLU A 84 -9.85 9.44 4.49
N MET A 85 -9.19 9.55 3.34
CA MET A 85 -9.33 8.58 2.25
C MET A 85 -8.85 7.18 2.67
N MET A 86 -9.51 6.14 2.16
CA MET A 86 -9.20 4.75 2.50
C MET A 86 -7.75 4.41 2.16
N LYS A 87 -7.08 3.79 3.12
CA LYS A 87 -5.66 3.43 3.04
C LYS A 87 -5.39 2.02 3.56
N ALA A 88 -4.31 1.43 3.07
CA ALA A 88 -3.76 0.21 3.67
C ALA A 88 -3.01 0.51 4.98
N HIS A 89 -2.70 -0.55 5.73
CA HIS A 89 -2.05 -0.43 7.05
C HIS A 89 -0.66 0.16 6.96
N GLY A 90 0.01 0.27 5.97
CA GLY A 90 1.37 0.78 5.87
C GLY A 90 2.41 0.08 6.78
N HIS A 91 3.61 -0.09 6.29
CA HIS A 91 4.69 -0.79 6.98
C HIS A 91 6.06 -0.46 6.37
N ILE A 92 7.09 -1.01 6.97
CA ILE A 92 8.41 -1.18 6.38
C ILE A 92 8.79 -2.65 6.47
N HIS A 93 9.54 -3.16 5.51
CA HIS A 93 9.96 -4.56 5.57
C HIS A 93 11.10 -4.78 6.55
N GLY A 94 11.12 -5.97 7.14
CA GLY A 94 12.20 -6.42 8.01
C GLY A 94 13.53 -6.58 7.28
N ILE A 95 14.60 -6.67 8.06
CA ILE A 95 15.97 -6.81 7.55
C ILE A 95 16.24 -8.27 7.22
N HIS A 96 16.69 -8.54 5.99
CA HIS A 96 17.15 -9.86 5.59
C HIS A 96 18.35 -10.29 6.46
N PRO A 97 18.29 -11.46 7.12
CA PRO A 97 19.27 -11.84 8.14
C PRO A 97 20.71 -11.98 7.61
N VAL A 98 20.89 -12.31 6.34
CA VAL A 98 22.19 -12.48 5.71
C VAL A 98 22.65 -11.22 4.97
N LYS A 99 21.78 -10.66 4.10
CA LYS A 99 22.12 -9.49 3.25
C LYS A 99 22.22 -8.19 4.03
N LYS A 100 21.62 -8.13 5.24
CA LYS A 100 21.58 -6.93 6.11
C LYS A 100 20.91 -5.71 5.46
N THR A 101 20.12 -5.92 4.42
CA THR A 101 19.26 -4.91 3.77
C THR A 101 17.80 -5.29 4.01
N ARG A 102 16.91 -4.33 4.01
CA ARG A 102 15.47 -4.59 4.05
C ARG A 102 15.00 -5.18 2.71
N HIS A 103 13.93 -5.95 2.76
CA HIS A 103 13.33 -6.48 1.56
C HIS A 103 12.69 -5.36 0.73
N MET A 104 12.79 -5.47 -0.59
CA MET A 104 12.06 -4.64 -1.54
C MET A 104 10.76 -5.35 -1.92
N GLU A 105 9.79 -4.58 -2.34
CA GLU A 105 8.50 -5.06 -2.80
C GLU A 105 8.14 -4.40 -4.13
N ALA A 106 7.62 -5.20 -5.06
CA ALA A 106 7.18 -4.71 -6.36
C ALA A 106 5.66 -4.72 -6.44
N TYR A 107 5.07 -3.68 -7.01
CA TYR A 107 3.63 -3.53 -7.17
C TYR A 107 3.23 -3.36 -8.63
N GLU A 108 2.05 -3.87 -8.96
CA GLU A 108 1.35 -3.67 -10.23
C GLU A 108 -0.04 -3.12 -9.93
N ILE A 109 -0.41 -2.01 -10.58
CA ILE A 109 -1.73 -1.41 -10.42
C ILE A 109 -2.71 -2.04 -11.43
N LEU A 110 -3.66 -2.79 -10.93
CA LEU A 110 -4.58 -3.58 -11.72
C LEU A 110 -5.88 -2.84 -12.06
N GLN A 111 -6.35 -1.96 -11.14
CA GLN A 111 -7.56 -1.16 -11.33
C GLN A 111 -7.53 0.09 -10.46
N GLY A 112 -8.20 1.15 -10.91
CA GLY A 112 -8.38 2.38 -10.15
C GLY A 112 -7.18 3.32 -10.19
N THR A 113 -7.18 4.27 -9.28
CA THR A 113 -6.14 5.30 -9.10
C THR A 113 -5.94 5.58 -7.62
N GLY A 114 -4.71 5.92 -7.25
CA GLY A 114 -4.40 6.21 -5.86
C GLY A 114 -3.05 6.88 -5.69
N PHE A 115 -2.64 6.93 -4.44
CA PHE A 115 -1.26 7.27 -4.08
C PHE A 115 -0.61 6.11 -3.35
N PHE A 116 0.70 5.97 -3.55
CA PHE A 116 1.57 5.36 -2.57
C PHE A 116 2.28 6.49 -1.82
N GLU A 117 2.10 6.54 -0.50
CA GLU A 117 2.91 7.38 0.37
C GLU A 117 4.14 6.58 0.77
N LEU A 118 5.31 7.06 0.32
CA LEU A 118 6.61 6.51 0.69
C LEU A 118 7.30 7.51 1.58
N PHE A 119 7.90 7.07 2.69
CA PHE A 119 8.65 8.01 3.51
C PHE A 119 9.86 7.38 4.19
N THR A 120 10.87 8.19 4.42
CA THR A 120 12.09 7.81 5.12
C THR A 120 12.59 8.95 6.03
N TYR A 121 13.31 8.57 7.07
CA TYR A 121 13.90 9.52 8.00
C TYR A 121 15.28 9.96 7.56
N LYS A 122 15.56 11.26 7.72
CA LYS A 122 16.87 11.89 7.50
C LYS A 122 17.17 12.84 8.67
N GLU A 123 17.96 12.38 9.63
CA GLU A 123 18.30 13.17 10.83
C GLU A 123 17.06 13.78 11.51
N GLN A 124 16.84 15.10 11.33
CA GLN A 124 15.70 15.82 11.90
C GLN A 124 14.57 16.09 10.88
N SER A 125 14.65 15.49 9.70
CA SER A 125 13.66 15.64 8.65
C SER A 125 13.06 14.30 8.23
N ILE A 126 11.88 14.37 7.60
CA ILE A 126 11.22 13.23 6.96
C ILE A 126 10.97 13.60 5.52
N GLN A 127 11.49 12.79 4.63
CA GLN A 127 11.16 12.90 3.21
C GLN A 127 9.94 12.05 2.93
N VAL A 128 8.89 12.66 2.40
CA VAL A 128 7.66 12.00 1.98
C VAL A 128 7.52 12.13 0.47
N ILE A 129 7.28 11.02 -0.19
CA ILE A 129 6.97 10.95 -1.62
C ILE A 129 5.53 10.50 -1.77
N MET A 130 4.68 11.36 -2.30
CA MET A 130 3.31 11.04 -2.69
C MET A 130 3.34 10.61 -4.16
N LEU A 131 3.45 9.31 -4.38
CA LEU A 131 3.56 8.71 -5.70
C LEU A 131 2.18 8.42 -6.25
N LYS A 132 1.73 9.21 -7.21
CA LYS A 132 0.44 9.02 -7.89
C LYS A 132 0.53 7.86 -8.87
N VAL A 133 -0.45 6.95 -8.77
CA VAL A 133 -0.51 5.73 -9.58
C VAL A 133 -1.89 5.54 -10.21
N LYS A 134 -1.93 4.82 -11.32
CA LYS A 134 -3.14 4.43 -12.06
C LYS A 134 -3.00 3.03 -12.63
N LYS A 135 -4.09 2.43 -13.06
CA LYS A 135 -4.10 1.13 -13.76
C LYS A 135 -3.01 1.06 -14.82
N GLY A 136 -2.21 -0.01 -14.78
CA GLY A 136 -1.11 -0.30 -15.68
C GLY A 136 0.26 0.19 -15.22
N ASP A 137 0.32 0.95 -14.13
CA ASP A 137 1.61 1.37 -13.56
C ASP A 137 2.24 0.22 -12.77
N TYR A 138 3.57 0.21 -12.77
CA TYR A 138 4.42 -0.66 -11.94
C TYR A 138 5.29 0.21 -11.07
N LEU A 139 5.58 -0.27 -9.85
CA LEU A 139 6.49 0.42 -8.96
C LEU A 139 7.29 -0.58 -8.11
N ILE A 140 8.47 -0.17 -7.68
CA ILE A 140 9.32 -0.92 -6.76
C ILE A 140 9.57 -0.04 -5.54
N ILE A 141 9.17 -0.53 -4.36
CA ILE A 141 9.43 0.17 -3.11
C ILE A 141 10.89 -0.04 -2.72
N PRO A 142 11.66 1.03 -2.56
CA PRO A 142 13.03 0.93 -2.08
C PRO A 142 13.09 0.39 -0.64
N SER A 143 14.15 -0.33 -0.33
CA SER A 143 14.28 -1.10 0.92
C SER A 143 14.12 -0.31 2.21
N ASP A 144 14.49 0.97 2.23
CA ASP A 144 14.52 1.79 3.45
C ASP A 144 13.35 2.77 3.57
N TYR A 145 12.27 2.51 2.80
CA TYR A 145 11.06 3.32 2.84
C TYR A 145 9.92 2.61 3.55
N TYR A 146 9.29 3.30 4.50
CA TYR A 146 7.92 3.01 4.91
C TYR A 146 6.99 3.30 3.74
N HIS A 147 5.95 2.52 3.59
CA HIS A 147 4.99 2.72 2.50
C HIS A 147 3.58 2.29 2.88
N LEU A 148 2.62 2.94 2.27
CA LEU A 148 1.20 2.58 2.29
C LEU A 148 0.53 3.03 1.02
N SER A 149 -0.55 2.34 0.64
CA SER A 149 -1.40 2.70 -0.50
C SER A 149 -2.67 3.40 -0.04
N ILE A 150 -3.17 4.34 -0.85
CA ILE A 150 -4.32 5.18 -0.56
C ILE A 150 -5.21 5.23 -1.79
N ASN A 151 -6.50 4.87 -1.65
CA ASN A 151 -7.46 5.01 -2.74
C ASN A 151 -7.96 6.46 -2.83
N THR A 152 -7.68 7.14 -3.92
CA THR A 152 -8.17 8.50 -4.19
C THR A 152 -9.12 8.56 -5.39
N GLY A 153 -9.48 7.39 -5.92
CA GLY A 153 -10.44 7.25 -7.00
C GLY A 153 -11.87 7.05 -6.50
N LYS A 154 -12.79 6.90 -7.46
CA LYS A 154 -14.21 6.61 -7.20
C LYS A 154 -14.54 5.11 -7.32
N ASP A 155 -13.58 4.34 -7.81
CA ASP A 155 -13.67 2.90 -8.02
C ASP A 155 -12.79 2.16 -7.03
N PRO A 156 -12.98 0.85 -6.83
CA PRO A 156 -12.02 0.04 -6.08
C PRO A 156 -10.60 0.18 -6.64
N PHE A 157 -9.65 0.46 -5.75
CA PHE A 157 -8.23 0.52 -6.07
C PHE A 157 -7.62 -0.85 -5.80
N ILE A 158 -7.28 -1.57 -6.88
CA ILE A 158 -6.78 -2.93 -6.85
C ILE A 158 -5.35 -2.95 -7.35
N PHE A 159 -4.48 -3.51 -6.56
CA PHE A 159 -3.09 -3.69 -6.91
C PHE A 159 -2.60 -5.07 -6.48
N GLY A 160 -1.63 -5.59 -7.22
CA GLY A 160 -0.90 -6.79 -6.86
C GLY A 160 0.48 -6.43 -6.34
N ASP A 161 0.99 -7.19 -5.40
CA ASP A 161 2.35 -7.10 -4.93
C ASP A 161 3.09 -8.42 -5.06
N LEU A 162 4.37 -8.33 -5.34
CA LEU A 162 5.30 -9.44 -5.42
C LEU A 162 6.41 -9.23 -4.42
N ILE A 163 6.52 -10.17 -3.49
CA ILE A 163 7.51 -10.12 -2.43
C ILE A 163 8.12 -11.49 -2.16
N ILE A 164 9.29 -11.52 -1.53
CA ILE A 164 9.90 -12.76 -1.05
C ILE A 164 9.07 -13.32 0.12
N GLU A 165 8.82 -14.64 0.12
CA GLU A 165 7.95 -15.34 1.06
C GLU A 165 8.33 -15.08 2.53
N ASP A 166 9.63 -15.02 2.84
CA ASP A 166 10.15 -14.80 4.19
C ASP A 166 10.16 -13.31 4.62
N ALA A 167 9.72 -12.39 3.77
CA ALA A 167 9.66 -10.98 4.13
C ALA A 167 8.57 -10.76 5.18
N ASN A 168 8.96 -10.20 6.31
CA ASN A 168 8.03 -9.75 7.35
C ASN A 168 7.83 -8.23 7.26
N SER A 169 6.66 -7.78 7.69
CA SER A 169 6.30 -6.37 7.77
C SER A 169 6.36 -5.86 9.20
N GLU A 170 6.98 -4.70 9.40
CA GLU A 170 7.10 -4.02 10.69
C GLU A 170 6.09 -2.88 10.77
N TYR A 171 5.12 -2.98 11.66
CA TYR A 171 4.00 -2.05 11.83
C TYR A 171 4.13 -1.12 13.04
N GLY A 172 5.02 -1.44 13.99
CA GLY A 172 5.06 -0.81 15.32
C GLY A 172 5.24 0.69 15.28
N HIS A 173 6.11 1.18 14.40
CA HIS A 173 6.39 2.60 14.30
C HIS A 173 5.17 3.43 13.84
N LEU A 174 4.43 2.95 12.83
CA LEU A 174 3.22 3.62 12.36
C LEU A 174 2.12 3.63 13.42
N LYS A 175 2.00 2.58 14.22
CA LYS A 175 1.07 2.54 15.36
C LYS A 175 1.46 3.58 16.43
N GLU A 176 2.73 3.65 16.80
CA GLU A 176 3.24 4.64 17.76
C GLU A 176 2.97 6.08 17.30
N LYS A 177 3.15 6.33 16.01
CA LYS A 177 2.94 7.65 15.38
C LYS A 177 1.50 7.88 14.89
N LYS A 178 0.58 6.98 15.19
CA LYS A 178 -0.84 7.04 14.79
C LYS A 178 -1.03 7.27 13.28
N GLY A 179 -0.27 6.54 12.48
CA GLY A 179 -0.30 6.62 11.02
C GLY A 179 1.00 7.12 10.40
N ALA A 180 0.94 7.39 9.11
CA ALA A 180 2.04 7.95 8.32
C ALA A 180 2.17 9.47 8.53
N PRO A 181 3.26 10.10 8.05
CA PRO A 181 3.46 11.54 8.20
C PRO A 181 2.39 12.42 7.56
N VAL A 182 1.65 11.89 6.58
CA VAL A 182 0.61 12.63 5.86
C VAL A 182 -0.72 11.89 5.94
N TYR A 183 -1.75 12.57 6.40
CA TYR A 183 -3.14 12.13 6.24
C TYR A 183 -3.67 12.65 4.90
N VAL A 184 -4.15 11.78 4.04
CA VAL A 184 -4.77 12.18 2.77
C VAL A 184 -6.27 12.33 2.98
N MET A 185 -6.73 13.57 2.98
CA MET A 185 -8.12 13.92 3.25
C MET A 185 -8.89 14.15 1.96
N GLU A 186 -10.19 13.91 1.99
CA GLU A 186 -11.11 14.26 0.92
C GLU A 186 -11.40 15.77 0.95
N GLY A 187 -10.91 16.49 -0.03
CA GLY A 187 -11.14 17.92 -0.22
C GLY A 187 -12.35 18.22 -1.11
N ALA A 188 -12.45 19.45 -1.54
CA ALA A 188 -13.52 19.89 -2.44
C ALA A 188 -13.53 19.06 -3.74
N GLN A 189 -14.72 18.63 -4.15
CA GLN A 189 -14.94 17.81 -5.35
C GLN A 189 -14.23 16.43 -5.32
N GLY A 190 -13.89 15.91 -4.12
CA GLY A 190 -13.20 14.64 -3.96
C GLY A 190 -11.69 14.71 -4.28
N MET A 191 -11.12 15.89 -4.39
CA MET A 191 -9.67 16.04 -4.60
C MET A 191 -8.89 15.74 -3.32
N PRO A 192 -7.77 15.00 -3.39
CA PRO A 192 -6.97 14.72 -2.21
C PRO A 192 -6.30 15.98 -1.67
N VAL A 193 -6.33 16.14 -0.35
CA VAL A 193 -5.66 17.21 0.40
C VAL A 193 -4.71 16.56 1.40
N PHE A 194 -3.46 17.01 1.44
CA PHE A 194 -2.41 16.47 2.30
C PHE A 194 -2.34 17.26 3.62
N ASN A 195 -2.66 16.60 4.71
CA ASN A 195 -2.58 17.15 6.06
C ASN A 195 -1.44 16.48 6.82
N ILE A 196 -0.56 17.28 7.41
CA ILE A 196 0.54 16.75 8.21
C ILE A 196 -0.03 16.10 9.49
N ASN A 197 0.48 14.92 9.81
CA ASN A 197 0.19 14.22 11.05
C ASN A 197 0.98 14.87 12.19
N GLU A 198 0.26 15.41 13.17
CA GLU A 198 0.81 16.11 14.33
C GLU A 198 1.71 15.25 15.24
N HIS A 199 1.62 13.93 15.16
CA HIS A 199 2.48 13.02 15.93
C HIS A 199 3.93 12.94 15.40
N TYR A 200 4.21 13.62 14.28
CA TYR A 200 5.57 13.84 13.76
C TYR A 200 6.13 15.22 14.11
N GLN A 201 5.58 15.87 15.13
CA GLN A 201 6.12 17.16 15.65
C GLN A 201 7.62 17.01 15.98
N GLY A 202 8.40 18.01 15.60
CA GLY A 202 9.86 18.02 15.80
C GLY A 202 10.65 17.57 14.58
N TYR A 203 9.99 17.06 13.53
CA TYR A 203 10.59 16.80 12.24
C TYR A 203 10.19 17.84 11.20
N GLU A 204 11.11 18.24 10.35
CA GLU A 204 10.80 18.95 9.13
C GLU A 204 10.28 17.96 8.09
N ILE A 205 9.03 18.13 7.61
CA ILE A 205 8.41 17.21 6.66
C ILE A 205 8.43 17.82 5.26
N GLY A 206 9.26 17.25 4.40
CA GLY A 206 9.32 17.61 2.98
C GLY A 206 8.45 16.66 2.15
N ILE A 207 7.43 17.20 1.46
CA ILE A 207 6.54 16.41 0.60
C ILE A 207 6.88 16.67 -0.86
N THR A 208 7.16 15.59 -1.60
CA THR A 208 7.33 15.61 -3.06
C THR A 208 6.22 14.78 -3.70
N GLN A 209 5.53 15.33 -4.68
CA GLN A 209 4.55 14.59 -5.46
C GLN A 209 5.14 14.18 -6.81
N LEU A 210 5.04 12.90 -7.16
CA LEU A 210 5.49 12.32 -8.41
C LEU A 210 4.36 11.51 -9.06
N ASN A 211 4.43 11.32 -10.39
CA ASN A 211 3.61 10.30 -11.06
C ASN A 211 4.48 9.06 -11.31
N ALA A 212 3.92 7.87 -11.14
CA ALA A 212 4.65 6.63 -11.34
C ALA A 212 5.19 6.48 -12.78
N GLU A 213 4.46 7.00 -13.77
CA GLU A 213 4.87 6.98 -15.18
C GLU A 213 6.13 7.83 -15.48
N ASP A 214 6.45 8.79 -14.60
CA ASP A 214 7.62 9.67 -14.75
C ASP A 214 8.88 9.09 -14.07
N VAL A 215 8.73 7.97 -13.34
CA VAL A 215 9.83 7.32 -12.61
C VAL A 215 10.39 6.17 -13.45
N PRO A 216 11.69 6.18 -13.83
CA PRO A 216 12.31 5.06 -14.54
C PRO A 216 12.55 3.88 -13.58
N TRP A 217 11.61 2.95 -13.50
CA TRP A 217 11.59 1.81 -12.56
C TRP A 217 12.63 0.74 -12.85
N ASP A 218 13.29 0.77 -13.97
CA ASP A 218 14.45 -0.06 -14.32
C ASP A 218 15.70 0.27 -13.48
N ASN A 219 15.76 1.50 -12.92
CA ASN A 219 16.75 1.88 -11.91
C ASN A 219 16.09 2.74 -10.80
N PRO A 220 15.26 2.15 -9.92
CA PRO A 220 14.48 2.88 -8.92
C PRO A 220 15.36 3.64 -7.91
N VAL A 221 16.60 3.21 -7.70
CA VAL A 221 17.54 3.87 -6.76
C VAL A 221 17.96 5.25 -7.26
N ASP A 222 18.07 5.43 -8.58
CA ASP A 222 18.47 6.71 -9.17
C ASP A 222 17.29 7.64 -9.47
N SER A 223 16.06 7.12 -9.44
CA SER A 223 14.86 7.80 -9.93
C SER A 223 14.03 8.41 -8.82
N ILE A 224 14.02 7.80 -7.66
CA ILE A 224 13.40 8.37 -6.48
C ILE A 224 14.46 9.24 -5.81
N PRO A 225 14.19 10.54 -5.55
CA PRO A 225 15.16 11.39 -4.86
C PRO A 225 15.44 10.82 -3.48
N LEU A 226 16.52 10.06 -3.38
CA LEU A 226 16.96 9.44 -2.14
C LEU A 226 17.77 10.41 -1.26
N TYR A 227 17.81 11.71 -1.63
CA TYR A 227 18.68 12.71 -1.00
C TYR A 227 17.92 14.00 -0.68
#